data_3c33000b4ec9888aff51b8455e1b1baf
#
_entry.id   3c33000b4ec9888aff51b8455e1b1baf
#
_cell.length_a   1.000
_cell.length_b   1.000
_cell.length_c   1.000
_cell.angle_alpha   90.00
_cell.angle_beta   90.00
_cell.angle_gamma   90.00
#
_symmetry.space_group_name_H-M   'P 1'
#
loop_
_entity.id
_entity.type
_entity.pdbx_description
1 polymer ?
#
loop_
_entity_poly.entity_id
_entity_poly.type
_entity_poly.pdbx_seq_one_letter_code
_entity_poly.pdbx_strand_id
1 'polypeptide(L)'
;MSLNAYEKFWDEISQVEEVDYDDEMINRLLRFKTIQCHLSGVRKILDVGAATGAFSIPLARMGFDVVHLDLSDEMIKVAKEKAEGLTNISFVKQNAVSLDIFEDNEFDLVLCFDGAISFSGHNAGKVISEICRVGKKVMLSVSSKSCMTATWLNYCLTKLNRIHPSIKDMMETGYFNKDNYDDAEELTSIAELKAYDVDELRDILDKNGMNVLECRSIGSLTHLYLMHLYRQNTADDVHEKINTISTDKDFLEICDYYDKFVMPNGMGSFRRAGIFAVAEKL
;
A
#
# COMPACT_ATOMS: atom_id res chain seq x y z
N MET A 1 -15.81 -10.06 9.77
CA MET A 1 -16.71 -9.11 9.05
C MET A 1 -17.18 -9.78 7.78
N SER A 2 -18.45 -9.62 7.37
CA SER A 2 -18.91 -10.15 6.09
C SER A 2 -18.27 -9.39 4.93
N LEU A 3 -18.13 -10.02 3.76
CA LEU A 3 -17.59 -9.39 2.55
C LEU A 3 -18.28 -8.06 2.25
N ASN A 4 -19.62 -8.00 2.38
CA ASN A 4 -20.42 -6.78 2.21
C ASN A 4 -20.02 -5.62 3.15
N ALA A 5 -19.54 -5.89 4.34
CA ALA A 5 -19.15 -4.83 5.27
C ALA A 5 -17.78 -4.23 4.91
N TYR A 6 -16.86 -5.05 4.35
CA TYR A 6 -15.61 -4.57 3.80
C TYR A 6 -15.82 -3.72 2.55
N GLU A 7 -16.63 -4.20 1.62
CA GLU A 7 -16.98 -3.49 0.39
C GLU A 7 -17.58 -2.12 0.73
N LYS A 8 -18.57 -2.08 1.61
CA LYS A 8 -19.20 -0.82 2.04
C LYS A 8 -18.20 0.16 2.67
N PHE A 9 -17.27 -0.33 3.48
CA PHE A 9 -16.23 0.50 4.08
C PHE A 9 -15.38 1.21 3.00
N TRP A 10 -14.96 0.49 1.96
CA TRP A 10 -14.17 1.05 0.87
C TRP A 10 -14.99 1.95 -0.05
N ASP A 11 -16.27 1.66 -0.26
CA ASP A 11 -17.17 2.55 -1.00
C ASP A 11 -17.31 3.91 -0.29
N GLU A 12 -17.44 3.92 1.04
CA GLU A 12 -17.52 5.14 1.84
C GLU A 12 -16.23 5.97 1.80
N ILE A 13 -15.07 5.32 1.67
CA ILE A 13 -13.76 5.99 1.61
C ILE A 13 -13.46 6.56 0.21
N SER A 14 -14.12 6.11 -0.84
CA SER A 14 -13.80 6.48 -2.23
C SER A 14 -13.69 7.99 -2.48
N GLN A 15 -14.47 8.80 -1.79
CA GLN A 15 -14.47 10.25 -1.93
C GLN A 15 -13.26 10.93 -1.27
N VAL A 16 -12.70 10.32 -0.21
CA VAL A 16 -11.54 10.84 0.51
C VAL A 16 -10.23 10.25 -0.01
N GLU A 17 -10.30 9.19 -0.82
CA GLU A 17 -9.13 8.55 -1.44
C GLU A 17 -8.39 9.48 -2.41
N GLU A 18 -9.08 10.46 -2.97
CA GLU A 18 -8.50 11.48 -3.85
C GLU A 18 -7.71 12.56 -3.10
N VAL A 19 -7.84 12.63 -1.76
CA VAL A 19 -7.11 13.61 -0.96
C VAL A 19 -5.71 13.10 -0.70
N ASP A 20 -4.72 13.67 -1.39
CA ASP A 20 -3.32 13.42 -1.09
C ASP A 20 -2.91 14.14 0.19
N TYR A 21 -2.53 13.35 1.18
CA TYR A 21 -1.83 13.88 2.35
C TYR A 21 -0.35 14.07 2.02
N ASP A 22 0.32 14.94 2.77
CA ASP A 22 1.68 15.42 2.48
C ASP A 22 2.69 14.30 2.14
N ASP A 23 2.71 13.21 2.92
CA ASP A 23 3.64 12.11 2.69
C ASP A 23 3.15 11.11 1.62
N GLU A 24 1.85 11.03 1.37
CA GLU A 24 1.29 10.11 0.38
C GLU A 24 1.72 10.46 -1.04
N MET A 25 1.71 11.74 -1.40
CA MET A 25 2.15 12.20 -2.71
C MET A 25 3.63 11.82 -2.96
N ILE A 26 4.51 12.07 -1.99
CA ILE A 26 5.93 11.71 -2.12
C ILE A 26 6.09 10.20 -2.23
N ASN A 27 5.43 9.44 -1.37
CA ASN A 27 5.51 7.97 -1.39
C ASN A 27 4.97 7.37 -2.67
N ARG A 28 3.92 7.95 -3.24
CA ARG A 28 3.36 7.57 -4.55
C ARG A 28 4.38 7.82 -5.67
N LEU A 29 5.05 8.96 -5.66
CA LEU A 29 6.11 9.28 -6.62
C LEU A 29 7.33 8.36 -6.49
N LEU A 30 7.76 8.02 -5.27
CA LEU A 30 8.84 7.06 -5.02
C LEU A 30 8.50 5.66 -5.55
N ARG A 31 7.27 5.19 -5.35
CA ARG A 31 6.81 3.92 -5.93
C ARG A 31 6.77 3.98 -7.45
N PHE A 32 6.24 5.06 -8.01
CA PHE A 32 6.17 5.22 -9.46
C PHE A 32 7.57 5.27 -10.09
N LYS A 33 8.53 5.95 -9.47
CA LYS A 33 9.95 5.92 -9.86
C LYS A 33 10.48 4.49 -9.91
N THR A 34 10.20 3.69 -8.88
CA THR A 34 10.63 2.27 -8.85
C THR A 34 9.94 1.46 -9.94
N ILE A 35 8.63 1.63 -10.15
CA ILE A 35 7.90 0.95 -11.23
C ILE A 35 8.59 1.22 -12.57
N GLN A 36 8.92 2.48 -12.87
CA GLN A 36 9.56 2.85 -14.14
C GLN A 36 10.88 2.11 -14.40
N CYS A 37 11.66 1.81 -13.36
CA CYS A 37 12.90 1.04 -13.49
C CYS A 37 12.67 -0.43 -13.90
N HIS A 38 11.46 -0.95 -13.77
CA HIS A 38 11.12 -2.35 -13.99
C HIS A 38 10.15 -2.60 -15.16
N LEU A 39 9.88 -1.58 -15.98
CA LEU A 39 8.94 -1.68 -17.11
C LEU A 39 9.55 -2.29 -18.39
N SER A 40 10.86 -2.52 -18.41
CA SER A 40 11.50 -3.14 -19.58
C SER A 40 10.94 -4.56 -19.81
N GLY A 41 10.43 -4.82 -21.02
CA GLY A 41 9.83 -6.10 -21.40
C GLY A 41 8.40 -6.33 -20.84
N VAL A 42 7.86 -5.41 -20.07
CA VAL A 42 6.47 -5.47 -19.57
C VAL A 42 5.52 -5.02 -20.68
N ARG A 43 4.39 -5.72 -20.79
CA ARG A 43 3.28 -5.35 -21.67
C ARG A 43 1.95 -5.37 -20.93
N LYS A 44 1.68 -6.44 -20.19
CA LYS A 44 0.41 -6.65 -19.48
C LYS A 44 0.60 -6.49 -17.98
N ILE A 45 -0.16 -5.56 -17.39
CA ILE A 45 -0.07 -5.20 -15.97
C ILE A 45 -1.41 -5.48 -15.29
N LEU A 46 -1.37 -6.05 -14.09
CA LEU A 46 -2.49 -6.11 -13.16
C LEU A 46 -2.22 -5.17 -11.99
N ASP A 47 -3.16 -4.31 -11.68
CA ASP A 47 -3.14 -3.44 -10.49
C ASP A 47 -4.24 -3.93 -9.53
N VAL A 48 -3.84 -4.51 -8.40
CA VAL A 48 -4.72 -5.17 -7.42
C VAL A 48 -4.99 -4.24 -6.24
N GLY A 49 -6.26 -3.97 -5.96
CA GLY A 49 -6.67 -2.93 -5.01
C GLY A 49 -6.33 -1.55 -5.57
N ALA A 50 -6.62 -1.36 -6.85
CA ALA A 50 -6.19 -0.20 -7.63
C ALA A 50 -6.93 1.11 -7.27
N ALA A 51 -7.93 1.04 -6.39
CA ALA A 51 -8.72 2.15 -5.89
C ALA A 51 -9.21 3.08 -7.00
N THR A 52 -8.91 4.37 -6.94
CA THR A 52 -9.30 5.37 -7.95
C THR A 52 -8.31 5.49 -9.12
N GLY A 53 -7.34 4.55 -9.25
CA GLY A 53 -6.47 4.42 -10.41
C GLY A 53 -5.17 5.20 -10.38
N ALA A 54 -4.61 5.45 -9.20
CA ALA A 54 -3.38 6.23 -9.03
C ALA A 54 -2.17 5.67 -9.79
N PHE A 55 -2.11 4.36 -10.00
CA PHE A 55 -1.04 3.69 -10.76
C PHE A 55 -1.55 3.13 -12.09
N SER A 56 -2.70 2.49 -12.12
CA SER A 56 -3.26 1.87 -13.32
C SER A 56 -3.49 2.87 -14.46
N ILE A 57 -4.04 4.06 -14.18
CA ILE A 57 -4.35 5.05 -15.20
C ILE A 57 -3.09 5.67 -15.82
N PRO A 58 -2.08 6.14 -15.05
CA PRO A 58 -0.81 6.60 -15.63
C PRO A 58 -0.11 5.52 -16.46
N LEU A 59 -0.11 4.25 -16.04
CA LEU A 59 0.47 3.16 -16.81
C LEU A 59 -0.28 2.90 -18.11
N ALA A 60 -1.61 2.94 -18.11
CA ALA A 60 -2.40 2.84 -19.32
C ALA A 60 -2.11 4.01 -20.30
N ARG A 61 -1.96 5.25 -19.78
CA ARG A 61 -1.55 6.42 -20.58
C ARG A 61 -0.14 6.28 -21.16
N MET A 62 0.73 5.50 -20.54
CA MET A 62 2.05 5.14 -21.07
C MET A 62 2.00 4.06 -22.15
N GLY A 63 0.84 3.45 -22.42
CA GLY A 63 0.62 2.47 -23.47
C GLY A 63 0.66 1.01 -23.02
N PHE A 64 0.68 0.72 -21.72
CA PHE A 64 0.58 -0.66 -21.21
C PHE A 64 -0.86 -1.15 -21.25
N ASP A 65 -1.05 -2.47 -21.46
CA ASP A 65 -2.34 -3.14 -21.31
C ASP A 65 -2.59 -3.38 -19.82
N VAL A 66 -3.54 -2.65 -19.23
CA VAL A 66 -3.76 -2.65 -17.77
C VAL A 66 -5.10 -3.29 -17.40
N VAL A 67 -5.07 -4.17 -16.41
CA VAL A 67 -6.25 -4.62 -15.69
C VAL A 67 -6.28 -3.93 -14.35
N HIS A 68 -7.28 -3.08 -14.14
CA HIS A 68 -7.57 -2.40 -12.89
C HIS A 68 -8.55 -3.25 -12.08
N LEU A 69 -8.12 -3.76 -10.93
CA LEU A 69 -8.93 -4.63 -10.09
C LEU A 69 -9.14 -3.98 -8.72
N ASP A 70 -10.38 -3.88 -8.32
CA ASP A 70 -10.75 -3.44 -6.98
C ASP A 70 -11.99 -4.19 -6.45
N LEU A 71 -12.20 -4.14 -5.15
CA LEU A 71 -13.37 -4.71 -4.49
C LEU A 71 -14.57 -3.73 -4.51
N SER A 72 -14.30 -2.43 -4.51
CA SER A 72 -15.27 -1.34 -4.37
C SER A 72 -15.81 -0.90 -5.74
N ASP A 73 -17.13 -0.93 -5.90
CA ASP A 73 -17.80 -0.39 -7.08
C ASP A 73 -17.61 1.12 -7.23
N GLU A 74 -17.61 1.87 -6.12
CA GLU A 74 -17.43 3.33 -6.16
C GLU A 74 -16.00 3.71 -6.53
N MET A 75 -14.97 2.98 -6.05
CA MET A 75 -13.58 3.17 -6.49
C MET A 75 -13.44 2.94 -8.00
N ILE A 76 -13.98 1.82 -8.49
CA ILE A 76 -13.97 1.48 -9.92
C ILE A 76 -14.69 2.54 -10.76
N LYS A 77 -15.80 3.07 -10.26
CA LYS A 77 -16.56 4.11 -10.95
C LYS A 77 -15.73 5.39 -11.12
N VAL A 78 -15.11 5.88 -10.04
CA VAL A 78 -14.21 7.04 -10.09
C VAL A 78 -13.05 6.79 -11.05
N ALA A 79 -12.43 5.60 -10.99
CA ALA A 79 -11.34 5.24 -11.89
C ALA A 79 -11.77 5.20 -13.37
N LYS A 80 -12.97 4.68 -13.68
CA LYS A 80 -13.53 4.70 -15.04
C LYS A 80 -13.73 6.12 -15.58
N GLU A 81 -14.25 7.02 -14.75
CA GLU A 81 -14.44 8.43 -15.12
C GLU A 81 -13.10 9.10 -15.47
N LYS A 82 -12.06 8.85 -14.65
CA LYS A 82 -10.69 9.38 -14.86
C LYS A 82 -9.97 8.76 -16.06
N ALA A 83 -10.34 7.55 -16.44
CA ALA A 83 -9.78 6.81 -17.57
C ALA A 83 -10.52 7.04 -18.89
N GLU A 84 -11.46 7.97 -18.94
CA GLU A 84 -12.22 8.25 -20.16
C GLU A 84 -11.29 8.48 -21.36
N GLY A 85 -11.61 7.80 -22.47
CA GLY A 85 -10.82 7.82 -23.70
C GLY A 85 -9.65 6.83 -23.77
N LEU A 86 -9.30 6.13 -22.71
CA LEU A 86 -8.32 5.03 -22.74
C LEU A 86 -9.00 3.71 -23.18
N THR A 87 -8.36 2.98 -24.11
CA THR A 87 -8.88 1.70 -24.64
C THR A 87 -8.08 0.49 -24.19
N ASN A 88 -6.94 0.73 -23.52
CA ASN A 88 -5.99 -0.28 -23.05
C ASN A 88 -6.04 -0.48 -21.53
N ILE A 89 -7.16 -0.12 -20.91
CA ILE A 89 -7.45 -0.39 -19.51
C ILE A 89 -8.80 -1.10 -19.38
N SER A 90 -8.86 -2.17 -18.61
CA SER A 90 -10.08 -2.88 -18.25
C SER A 90 -10.30 -2.87 -16.75
N PHE A 91 -11.54 -2.96 -16.32
CA PHE A 91 -11.94 -2.82 -14.92
C PHE A 91 -12.62 -4.12 -14.46
N VAL A 92 -12.13 -4.68 -13.37
CA VAL A 92 -12.62 -5.93 -12.78
C VAL A 92 -12.98 -5.70 -11.33
N LYS A 93 -14.21 -6.05 -10.95
CA LYS A 93 -14.60 -6.12 -9.54
C LYS A 93 -14.29 -7.51 -9.01
N GLN A 94 -13.32 -7.63 -8.11
CA GLN A 94 -12.90 -8.90 -7.53
C GLN A 94 -12.23 -8.70 -6.19
N ASN A 95 -12.38 -9.70 -5.29
CA ASN A 95 -11.64 -9.76 -4.05
C ASN A 95 -10.24 -10.34 -4.30
N ALA A 96 -9.19 -9.63 -3.86
CA ALA A 96 -7.80 -10.05 -3.99
C ALA A 96 -7.45 -11.39 -3.32
N VAL A 97 -8.30 -11.87 -2.41
CA VAL A 97 -8.16 -13.19 -1.77
C VAL A 97 -8.31 -14.36 -2.75
N SER A 98 -8.97 -14.16 -3.88
CA SER A 98 -9.10 -15.14 -4.96
C SER A 98 -8.99 -14.43 -6.31
N LEU A 99 -7.91 -14.71 -7.03
CA LEU A 99 -7.67 -14.25 -8.40
C LEU A 99 -7.87 -15.39 -9.42
N ASP A 100 -8.77 -16.32 -9.11
CA ASP A 100 -9.07 -17.54 -9.89
C ASP A 100 -9.61 -17.29 -11.30
N ILE A 101 -10.00 -16.06 -11.59
CA ILE A 101 -10.36 -15.60 -12.93
C ILE A 101 -9.15 -15.40 -13.86
N PHE A 102 -7.93 -15.44 -13.31
CA PHE A 102 -6.68 -15.27 -14.04
C PHE A 102 -5.82 -16.53 -13.99
N GLU A 103 -5.11 -16.78 -15.08
CA GLU A 103 -4.18 -17.90 -15.19
C GLU A 103 -2.85 -17.64 -14.48
N ASP A 104 -2.10 -18.70 -14.21
CA ASP A 104 -0.75 -18.60 -13.67
C ASP A 104 0.18 -17.84 -14.64
N ASN A 105 0.94 -16.87 -14.15
CA ASN A 105 1.86 -16.06 -14.94
C ASN A 105 1.19 -15.25 -16.07
N GLU A 106 -0.09 -14.95 -15.95
CA GLU A 106 -0.82 -14.19 -16.96
C GLU A 106 -0.28 -12.77 -17.15
N PHE A 107 0.23 -12.15 -16.08
CA PHE A 107 0.69 -10.76 -16.09
C PHE A 107 2.22 -10.69 -16.05
N ASP A 108 2.79 -9.77 -16.86
CA ASP A 108 4.21 -9.49 -16.82
C ASP A 108 4.60 -8.76 -15.53
N LEU A 109 3.71 -7.91 -15.04
CA LEU A 109 3.86 -7.19 -13.78
C LEU A 109 2.52 -7.15 -13.02
N VAL A 110 2.55 -7.48 -11.73
CA VAL A 110 1.43 -7.27 -10.82
C VAL A 110 1.82 -6.21 -9.79
N LEU A 111 1.00 -5.19 -9.67
CA LEU A 111 1.09 -4.18 -8.61
C LEU A 111 0.05 -4.51 -7.54
N CYS A 112 0.42 -4.35 -6.27
CA CYS A 112 -0.53 -4.37 -5.17
C CYS A 112 -0.02 -3.46 -4.06
N PHE A 113 -0.53 -2.24 -4.02
CA PHE A 113 -0.05 -1.23 -3.09
C PHE A 113 -1.10 -0.90 -2.04
N ASP A 114 -0.57 -0.43 -0.92
CA ASP A 114 -1.34 0.10 0.21
C ASP A 114 -2.23 -0.93 0.92
N GLY A 115 -3.54 -0.87 0.81
CA GLY A 115 -4.43 -1.56 1.72
C GLY A 115 -4.74 -3.02 1.43
N ALA A 116 -4.76 -3.43 0.15
CA ALA A 116 -5.37 -4.69 -0.26
C ALA A 116 -4.78 -5.94 0.44
N ILE A 117 -3.47 -5.99 0.65
CA ILE A 117 -2.84 -7.08 1.41
C ILE A 117 -3.11 -6.91 2.90
N SER A 118 -2.74 -5.77 3.47
CA SER A 118 -2.73 -5.56 4.93
C SER A 118 -4.13 -5.62 5.54
N PHE A 119 -5.13 -5.01 4.91
CA PHE A 119 -6.51 -5.04 5.39
C PHE A 119 -7.26 -6.35 5.09
N SER A 120 -6.65 -7.29 4.37
CA SER A 120 -7.16 -8.65 4.28
C SER A 120 -6.93 -9.48 5.56
N GLY A 121 -6.23 -8.92 6.54
CA GLY A 121 -6.05 -9.50 7.86
C GLY A 121 -5.47 -10.92 7.81
N HIS A 122 -6.22 -11.91 8.31
CA HIS A 122 -5.80 -13.32 8.29
C HIS A 122 -5.63 -13.88 6.87
N ASN A 123 -6.23 -13.29 5.86
CA ASN A 123 -6.08 -13.69 4.47
C ASN A 123 -4.90 -13.01 3.75
N ALA A 124 -4.14 -12.13 4.41
CA ALA A 124 -3.07 -11.37 3.77
C ALA A 124 -2.03 -12.25 3.07
N GLY A 125 -1.64 -13.36 3.69
CA GLY A 125 -0.74 -14.36 3.08
C GLY A 125 -1.33 -15.01 1.82
N LYS A 126 -2.64 -15.24 1.79
CA LYS A 126 -3.32 -15.77 0.60
C LYS A 126 -3.35 -14.77 -0.53
N VAL A 127 -3.57 -13.48 -0.24
CA VAL A 127 -3.50 -12.41 -1.24
C VAL A 127 -2.11 -12.36 -1.86
N ILE A 128 -1.04 -12.42 -1.05
CA ILE A 128 0.34 -12.47 -1.57
C ILE A 128 0.55 -13.70 -2.47
N SER A 129 0.07 -14.87 -2.06
CA SER A 129 0.19 -16.09 -2.87
C SER A 129 -0.53 -15.98 -4.22
N GLU A 130 -1.73 -15.41 -4.26
CA GLU A 130 -2.46 -15.17 -5.51
C GLU A 130 -1.75 -14.17 -6.42
N ILE A 131 -1.24 -13.07 -5.87
CA ILE A 131 -0.43 -12.08 -6.60
C ILE A 131 0.81 -12.75 -7.22
N CYS A 132 1.53 -13.54 -6.43
CA CYS A 132 2.70 -14.29 -6.90
C CYS A 132 2.32 -15.36 -7.93
N ARG A 133 1.16 -15.99 -7.84
CA ARG A 133 0.69 -16.98 -8.80
C ARG A 133 0.46 -16.37 -10.19
N VAL A 134 -0.28 -15.27 -10.25
CA VAL A 134 -0.70 -14.66 -11.53
C VAL A 134 0.37 -13.77 -12.18
N GLY A 135 1.37 -13.29 -11.40
CA GLY A 135 2.43 -12.40 -11.87
C GLY A 135 3.74 -13.11 -12.15
N LYS A 136 4.46 -12.70 -13.21
CA LYS A 136 5.87 -13.05 -13.46
C LYS A 136 6.80 -12.18 -12.61
N LYS A 137 6.45 -10.91 -12.46
CA LYS A 137 7.07 -9.94 -11.56
C LYS A 137 5.98 -9.32 -10.69
N VAL A 138 6.30 -9.07 -9.43
CA VAL A 138 5.38 -8.44 -8.48
C VAL A 138 6.03 -7.23 -7.83
N MET A 139 5.26 -6.20 -7.62
CA MET A 139 5.61 -5.04 -6.78
C MET A 139 4.48 -4.85 -5.79
N LEU A 140 4.81 -4.87 -4.52
CA LEU A 140 3.79 -4.75 -3.49
C LEU A 140 4.26 -3.88 -2.33
N SER A 141 3.31 -3.32 -1.62
CA SER A 141 3.57 -2.65 -0.36
C SER A 141 2.58 -3.08 0.72
N VAL A 142 3.07 -3.13 1.95
CA VAL A 142 2.32 -3.60 3.12
C VAL A 142 2.53 -2.65 4.30
N SER A 143 1.59 -2.65 5.24
CA SER A 143 1.71 -1.87 6.46
C SER A 143 2.93 -2.31 7.27
N SER A 144 3.71 -1.34 7.73
CA SER A 144 4.88 -1.56 8.58
C SER A 144 4.44 -1.83 10.03
N LYS A 145 4.92 -2.91 10.61
CA LYS A 145 4.69 -3.25 12.02
C LYS A 145 5.13 -2.12 12.96
N SER A 146 6.30 -1.53 12.68
CA SER A 146 6.83 -0.41 13.46
C SER A 146 5.91 0.81 13.42
N CYS A 147 5.44 1.16 12.23
CA CYS A 147 4.56 2.32 12.04
C CYS A 147 3.17 2.09 12.63
N MET A 148 2.61 0.89 12.42
CA MET A 148 1.31 0.54 12.98
C MET A 148 1.33 0.48 14.51
N THR A 149 2.44 0.03 15.12
CA THR A 149 2.59 0.08 16.58
C THR A 149 2.52 1.51 17.11
N ALA A 150 3.19 2.47 16.45
CA ALA A 150 3.12 3.88 16.82
C ALA A 150 1.71 4.46 16.65
N THR A 151 1.03 4.09 15.58
CA THR A 151 -0.37 4.48 15.31
C THR A 151 -1.30 3.93 16.38
N TRP A 152 -1.19 2.66 16.72
CA TRP A 152 -1.99 2.01 17.77
C TRP A 152 -1.74 2.66 19.14
N LEU A 153 -0.48 2.94 19.47
CA LEU A 153 -0.15 3.65 20.70
C LEU A 153 -0.84 5.01 20.76
N ASN A 154 -0.78 5.77 19.68
CA ASN A 154 -1.47 7.06 19.60
C ASN A 154 -2.99 6.90 19.79
N TYR A 155 -3.64 5.93 19.15
CA TYR A 155 -5.06 5.67 19.35
C TYR A 155 -5.39 5.31 20.80
N CYS A 156 -4.60 4.43 21.42
CA CYS A 156 -4.76 4.06 22.81
C CYS A 156 -4.76 5.29 23.74
N LEU A 157 -3.80 6.17 23.56
CA LEU A 157 -3.63 7.34 24.44
C LEU A 157 -4.64 8.46 24.15
N THR A 158 -4.98 8.68 22.88
CA THR A 158 -5.89 9.78 22.50
C THR A 158 -7.36 9.43 22.60
N LYS A 159 -7.73 8.18 22.31
CA LYS A 159 -9.13 7.74 22.31
C LYS A 159 -9.53 7.07 23.62
N LEU A 160 -8.66 6.21 24.16
CA LEU A 160 -8.98 5.39 25.33
C LEU A 160 -8.33 5.93 26.62
N ASN A 161 -7.37 6.84 26.54
CA ASN A 161 -6.54 7.31 27.66
C ASN A 161 -5.90 6.17 28.49
N ARG A 162 -5.62 5.04 27.84
CA ARG A 162 -4.97 3.84 28.41
C ARG A 162 -4.31 3.03 27.32
N ILE A 163 -3.40 2.13 27.69
CA ILE A 163 -2.82 1.16 26.76
C ILE A 163 -3.82 0.02 26.56
N HIS A 164 -4.16 -0.24 25.31
CA HIS A 164 -5.04 -1.36 24.93
C HIS A 164 -4.22 -2.65 24.70
N PRO A 165 -4.72 -3.85 25.07
CA PRO A 165 -4.00 -5.11 24.91
C PRO A 165 -3.54 -5.40 23.48
N SER A 166 -4.30 -4.97 22.47
CA SER A 166 -3.97 -5.17 21.04
C SER A 166 -2.65 -4.57 20.60
N ILE A 167 -2.07 -3.63 21.37
CA ILE A 167 -0.76 -3.07 21.03
C ILE A 167 0.34 -4.13 21.15
N LYS A 168 0.22 -5.03 22.09
CA LYS A 168 1.17 -6.14 22.26
C LYS A 168 1.10 -7.08 21.06
N ASP A 169 -0.10 -7.44 20.65
CA ASP A 169 -0.29 -8.31 19.49
C ASP A 169 0.22 -7.67 18.20
N MET A 170 0.00 -6.35 18.04
CA MET A 170 0.56 -5.60 16.93
C MET A 170 2.10 -5.62 16.93
N MET A 171 2.74 -5.47 18.08
CA MET A 171 4.20 -5.51 18.19
C MET A 171 4.78 -6.90 17.91
N GLU A 172 4.16 -7.94 18.47
CA GLU A 172 4.68 -9.31 18.41
C GLU A 172 4.37 -9.98 17.07
N THR A 173 3.13 -9.86 16.62
CA THR A 173 2.63 -10.60 15.45
C THR A 173 2.33 -9.74 14.24
N GLY A 174 2.20 -8.43 14.41
CA GLY A 174 1.69 -7.52 13.38
C GLY A 174 0.20 -7.73 13.07
N TYR A 175 -0.50 -8.59 13.81
CA TYR A 175 -1.88 -8.92 13.53
C TYR A 175 -2.83 -8.26 14.53
N PHE A 176 -3.91 -7.72 14.02
CA PHE A 176 -5.04 -7.21 14.77
C PHE A 176 -6.32 -7.75 14.18
N ASN A 177 -7.22 -8.24 15.06
CA ASN A 177 -8.59 -8.55 14.73
C ASN A 177 -9.48 -7.97 15.83
N LYS A 178 -10.41 -7.11 15.43
CA LYS A 178 -11.32 -6.41 16.30
C LYS A 178 -12.15 -7.36 17.17
N ASP A 179 -12.56 -8.51 16.62
CA ASP A 179 -13.40 -9.49 17.31
C ASP A 179 -12.67 -10.20 18.48
N ASN A 180 -11.35 -10.01 18.62
CA ASN A 180 -10.56 -10.53 19.74
C ASN A 180 -10.67 -9.68 21.01
N TYR A 181 -11.35 -8.52 20.98
CA TYR A 181 -11.38 -7.56 22.07
C TYR A 181 -12.76 -6.92 22.20
N ASP A 182 -13.31 -6.91 23.42
CA ASP A 182 -14.66 -6.41 23.69
C ASP A 182 -14.85 -4.89 23.41
N ASP A 183 -13.77 -4.13 23.51
CA ASP A 183 -13.77 -2.64 23.40
C ASP A 183 -12.97 -2.11 22.21
N ALA A 184 -12.60 -2.97 21.28
CA ALA A 184 -11.81 -2.57 20.10
C ALA A 184 -12.54 -1.56 19.18
N GLU A 185 -13.86 -1.50 19.23
CA GLU A 185 -14.65 -0.52 18.48
C GLU A 185 -14.37 0.92 18.88
N GLU A 186 -14.04 1.15 20.15
CA GLU A 186 -13.64 2.47 20.65
C GLU A 186 -12.25 2.87 20.12
N LEU A 187 -11.39 1.88 19.86
CA LEU A 187 -10.04 2.09 19.38
C LEU A 187 -9.99 2.45 17.89
N THR A 188 -10.64 1.64 17.04
CA THR A 188 -10.55 1.78 15.58
C THR A 188 -11.76 1.18 14.87
N SER A 189 -12.08 1.73 13.68
CA SER A 189 -13.05 1.15 12.74
C SER A 189 -12.47 -0.02 11.91
N ILE A 190 -11.13 -0.22 11.94
CA ILE A 190 -10.46 -1.30 11.22
C ILE A 190 -10.90 -2.64 11.84
N ALA A 191 -11.41 -3.55 11.00
CA ALA A 191 -11.85 -4.86 11.45
C ALA A 191 -10.69 -5.82 11.67
N GLU A 192 -9.83 -5.93 10.66
CA GLU A 192 -8.63 -6.73 10.69
C GLU A 192 -7.48 -6.00 10.01
N LEU A 193 -6.27 -6.23 10.49
CA LEU A 193 -5.05 -5.72 9.88
C LEU A 193 -3.91 -6.74 10.08
N LYS A 194 -3.12 -6.93 9.04
CA LYS A 194 -1.81 -7.59 9.13
C LYS A 194 -0.73 -6.61 8.69
N ALA A 195 0.15 -6.28 9.61
CA ALA A 195 1.37 -5.52 9.38
C ALA A 195 2.59 -6.46 9.40
N TYR A 196 3.64 -6.06 8.72
CA TYR A 196 4.83 -6.86 8.48
C TYR A 196 6.09 -6.11 8.93
N ASP A 197 7.17 -6.84 9.13
CA ASP A 197 8.53 -6.32 9.01
C ASP A 197 9.14 -6.76 7.65
N VAL A 198 10.32 -6.21 7.34
CA VAL A 198 10.97 -6.44 6.05
C VAL A 198 11.34 -7.90 5.86
N ASP A 199 11.85 -8.55 6.92
CA ASP A 199 12.30 -9.95 6.86
C ASP A 199 11.09 -10.89 6.69
N GLU A 200 9.99 -10.64 7.41
CA GLU A 200 8.76 -11.41 7.28
C GLU A 200 8.17 -11.34 5.86
N LEU A 201 8.17 -10.15 5.25
CA LEU A 201 7.69 -9.99 3.87
C LEU A 201 8.59 -10.71 2.88
N ARG A 202 9.91 -10.61 3.04
CA ARG A 202 10.90 -11.33 2.22
C ARG A 202 10.66 -12.83 2.30
N ASP A 203 10.54 -13.38 3.50
CA ASP A 203 10.32 -14.81 3.72
C ASP A 203 9.05 -15.33 3.05
N ILE A 204 7.98 -14.52 3.06
CA ILE A 204 6.71 -14.90 2.42
C ILE A 204 6.87 -14.92 0.90
N LEU A 205 7.56 -13.96 0.31
CA LEU A 205 7.82 -13.92 -1.13
C LEU A 205 8.71 -15.11 -1.56
N ASP A 206 9.77 -15.40 -0.83
CA ASP A 206 10.66 -16.55 -1.08
C ASP A 206 9.86 -17.88 -1.02
N LYS A 207 9.00 -18.05 -0.02
CA LYS A 207 8.12 -19.24 0.11
C LYS A 207 7.11 -19.37 -1.03
N ASN A 208 6.76 -18.28 -1.70
CA ASN A 208 5.93 -18.29 -2.90
C ASN A 208 6.74 -18.44 -4.21
N GLY A 209 8.01 -18.80 -4.12
CA GLY A 209 8.86 -19.09 -5.28
C GLY A 209 9.34 -17.84 -6.03
N MET A 210 9.35 -16.69 -5.35
CA MET A 210 9.80 -15.44 -5.93
C MET A 210 11.26 -15.16 -5.54
N ASN A 211 12.07 -14.73 -6.49
CA ASN A 211 13.38 -14.15 -6.24
C ASN A 211 13.20 -12.68 -5.86
N VAL A 212 13.51 -12.33 -4.61
CA VAL A 212 13.33 -10.98 -4.07
C VAL A 212 14.47 -10.07 -4.53
N LEU A 213 14.17 -9.15 -5.43
CA LEU A 213 15.12 -8.16 -5.95
C LEU A 213 15.31 -6.99 -4.98
N GLU A 214 14.23 -6.55 -4.34
CA GLU A 214 14.21 -5.44 -3.39
C GLU A 214 13.14 -5.70 -2.33
N CYS A 215 13.50 -5.51 -1.05
CA CYS A 215 12.52 -5.51 0.04
C CYS A 215 13.05 -4.58 1.13
N ARG A 216 12.35 -3.50 1.40
CA ARG A 216 12.79 -2.41 2.27
C ARG A 216 11.65 -1.56 2.79
N SER A 217 11.95 -0.69 3.75
CA SER A 217 11.04 0.41 4.09
C SER A 217 10.91 1.41 2.94
N ILE A 218 9.81 2.13 2.90
CA ILE A 218 9.57 3.25 1.98
C ILE A 218 8.93 4.42 2.73
N GLY A 219 9.45 5.63 2.49
CA GLY A 219 8.94 6.85 3.12
C GLY A 219 9.46 7.12 4.52
N SER A 220 10.52 6.44 4.98
CA SER A 220 11.10 6.69 6.31
C SER A 220 11.68 8.09 6.43
N LEU A 221 12.48 8.52 5.44
CA LEU A 221 13.04 9.89 5.46
C LEU A 221 11.95 10.95 5.29
N THR A 222 10.99 10.70 4.42
CA THR A 222 9.83 11.59 4.23
C THR A 222 9.09 11.81 5.54
N HIS A 223 8.83 10.74 6.28
CA HIS A 223 8.16 10.82 7.57
C HIS A 223 8.95 11.64 8.59
N LEU A 224 10.25 11.38 8.71
CA LEU A 224 11.15 12.14 9.62
C LEU A 224 11.20 13.62 9.24
N TYR A 225 11.25 13.94 7.96
CA TYR A 225 11.25 15.30 7.46
C TYR A 225 9.93 16.02 7.76
N LEU A 226 8.79 15.36 7.55
CA LEU A 226 7.48 15.91 7.90
C LEU A 226 7.37 16.22 9.39
N MET A 227 7.81 15.31 10.26
CA MET A 227 7.83 15.58 11.71
C MET A 227 8.65 16.81 12.05
N HIS A 228 9.73 17.08 11.31
CA HIS A 228 10.56 18.27 11.48
C HIS A 228 9.82 19.54 11.03
N LEU A 229 9.13 19.46 9.86
CA LEU A 229 8.36 20.57 9.32
C LEU A 229 7.21 20.96 10.25
N TYR A 230 6.43 20.00 10.76
CA TYR A 230 5.29 20.25 11.65
C TYR A 230 5.70 20.85 13.01
N ARG A 231 6.94 20.69 13.44
CA ARG A 231 7.45 21.34 14.66
C ARG A 231 7.71 22.83 14.50
N GLN A 232 7.92 23.30 13.28
CA GLN A 232 8.41 24.64 12.99
C GLN A 232 7.42 25.50 12.22
N ASN A 233 6.36 24.90 11.68
CA ASN A 233 5.45 25.53 10.74
C ASN A 233 3.99 25.19 11.07
N THR A 234 3.07 25.96 10.51
CA THR A 234 1.64 25.61 10.49
C THR A 234 1.38 24.47 9.51
N ALA A 235 0.20 23.85 9.58
CA ALA A 235 -0.19 22.78 8.63
C ALA A 235 -0.20 23.29 7.19
N ASP A 236 -0.70 24.51 6.96
CA ASP A 236 -0.76 25.12 5.62
C ASP A 236 0.64 25.34 5.06
N ASP A 237 1.59 25.85 5.87
CA ASP A 237 3.00 26.03 5.48
C ASP A 237 3.66 24.69 5.14
N VAL A 238 3.34 23.62 5.90
CA VAL A 238 3.85 22.27 5.62
C VAL A 238 3.36 21.78 4.28
N HIS A 239 2.05 21.90 4.02
CA HIS A 239 1.45 21.47 2.76
C HIS A 239 2.06 22.21 1.56
N GLU A 240 2.23 23.53 1.63
CA GLU A 240 2.88 24.31 0.57
C GLU A 240 4.33 23.85 0.32
N LYS A 241 5.12 23.63 1.39
CA LYS A 241 6.50 23.15 1.25
C LYS A 241 6.58 21.77 0.62
N ILE A 242 5.72 20.85 1.04
CA ILE A 242 5.66 19.50 0.47
C ILE A 242 5.25 19.53 -1.00
N ASN A 243 4.25 20.31 -1.38
CA ASN A 243 3.86 20.47 -2.77
C ASN A 243 5.01 21.01 -3.63
N THR A 244 5.82 21.91 -3.08
CA THR A 244 6.98 22.47 -3.79
C THR A 244 8.09 21.44 -3.99
N ILE A 245 8.40 20.64 -2.95
CA ILE A 245 9.55 19.73 -2.96
C ILE A 245 9.22 18.34 -3.52
N SER A 246 7.95 17.93 -3.52
CA SER A 246 7.54 16.56 -3.89
C SER A 246 7.93 16.16 -5.32
N THR A 247 8.05 17.13 -6.24
CA THR A 247 8.46 16.90 -7.63
C THR A 247 9.95 17.17 -7.87
N ASP A 248 10.67 17.60 -6.85
CA ASP A 248 12.12 17.81 -6.94
C ASP A 248 12.85 16.47 -7.04
N LYS A 249 13.65 16.31 -8.11
CA LYS A 249 14.33 15.05 -8.40
C LYS A 249 15.41 14.74 -7.37
N ASP A 250 16.16 15.72 -6.92
CA ASP A 250 17.25 15.52 -5.97
C ASP A 250 16.66 15.11 -4.60
N PHE A 251 15.55 15.71 -4.21
CA PHE A 251 14.83 15.31 -3.00
C PHE A 251 14.31 13.87 -3.07
N LEU A 252 13.68 13.49 -4.18
CA LEU A 252 13.20 12.12 -4.38
C LEU A 252 14.36 11.10 -4.42
N GLU A 253 15.49 11.47 -5.01
CA GLU A 253 16.69 10.62 -5.01
C GLU A 253 17.27 10.43 -3.61
N ILE A 254 17.33 11.48 -2.80
CA ILE A 254 17.77 11.41 -1.40
C ILE A 254 16.82 10.53 -0.58
N CYS A 255 15.51 10.67 -0.75
CA CYS A 255 14.54 9.84 -0.06
C CYS A 255 14.69 8.36 -0.43
N ASP A 256 14.79 8.06 -1.73
CA ASP A 256 14.95 6.70 -2.23
C ASP A 256 16.29 6.07 -1.76
N TYR A 257 17.39 6.83 -1.82
CA TYR A 257 18.69 6.40 -1.33
C TYR A 257 18.67 6.09 0.18
N TYR A 258 18.04 6.98 0.97
CA TYR A 258 17.92 6.79 2.41
C TYR A 258 17.18 5.49 2.75
N ASP A 259 16.03 5.27 2.12
CA ASP A 259 15.19 4.10 2.35
C ASP A 259 15.88 2.81 1.87
N LYS A 260 16.72 2.88 0.84
CA LYS A 260 17.46 1.70 0.32
C LYS A 260 18.70 1.34 1.12
N PHE A 261 19.48 2.34 1.53
CA PHE A 261 20.85 2.11 1.98
C PHE A 261 21.14 2.59 3.40
N VAL A 262 20.37 3.57 3.91
CA VAL A 262 20.59 4.10 5.25
C VAL A 262 19.68 3.41 6.26
N MET A 263 18.39 3.28 5.92
CA MET A 263 17.37 2.69 6.79
C MET A 263 16.47 1.69 6.04
N PRO A 264 17.03 0.62 5.44
CA PRO A 264 16.24 -0.35 4.68
C PRO A 264 15.19 -1.08 5.54
N ASN A 265 15.47 -1.28 6.83
CA ASN A 265 14.56 -1.84 7.83
C ASN A 265 13.93 -0.74 8.70
N GLY A 266 13.76 0.45 8.15
CA GLY A 266 13.25 1.59 8.86
C GLY A 266 11.75 1.48 9.18
N MET A 267 11.23 2.55 9.74
CA MET A 267 9.83 2.64 10.16
C MET A 267 8.86 2.62 8.96
N GLY A 268 9.30 3.15 7.83
CA GLY A 268 8.47 3.35 6.65
C GLY A 268 7.53 4.56 6.78
N SER A 269 6.64 4.72 5.82
CA SER A 269 5.62 5.75 5.85
C SER A 269 4.63 5.53 6.98
N PHE A 270 4.24 6.61 7.64
CA PHE A 270 3.18 6.60 8.65
C PHE A 270 1.79 6.35 8.05
N ARG A 271 1.58 6.82 6.83
CA ARG A 271 0.36 6.59 6.07
C ARG A 271 0.66 5.67 4.91
N ARG A 272 -0.22 4.69 4.67
CA ARG A 272 -0.18 3.75 3.56
C ARG A 272 1.15 3.01 3.41
N ALA A 273 1.15 1.79 3.80
CA ALA A 273 2.14 0.76 3.54
C ALA A 273 3.61 1.21 3.56
N GLY A 274 4.22 1.08 4.71
CA GLY A 274 5.60 1.51 4.95
C GLY A 274 6.70 0.53 4.52
N ILE A 275 6.35 -0.67 4.00
CA ILE A 275 7.30 -1.65 3.47
C ILE A 275 6.94 -1.93 2.02
N PHE A 276 7.96 -1.97 1.18
CA PHE A 276 7.85 -2.16 -0.26
C PHE A 276 8.75 -3.30 -0.72
N ALA A 277 8.26 -4.10 -1.66
CA ALA A 277 9.03 -5.19 -2.25
C ALA A 277 8.87 -5.26 -3.77
N VAL A 278 9.95 -5.69 -4.43
CA VAL A 278 10.00 -6.10 -5.82
C VAL A 278 10.53 -7.52 -5.87
N ALA A 279 9.81 -8.41 -6.52
CA ALA A 279 10.23 -9.78 -6.70
C ALA A 279 9.81 -10.31 -8.07
N GLU A 280 10.54 -11.30 -8.59
CA GLU A 280 10.24 -11.92 -9.89
C GLU A 280 10.41 -13.43 -9.84
N LYS A 281 9.73 -14.15 -10.70
CA LYS A 281 9.96 -15.59 -10.88
C LYS A 281 11.30 -15.85 -11.57
N LEU A 282 11.97 -16.92 -11.16
CA LEU A 282 13.21 -17.38 -11.78
C LEU A 282 12.97 -18.03 -13.14
#